data_68628f49730db2fc70acb0cc3d99f251
#
_entry.id   68628f49730db2fc70acb0cc3d99f251
#
_cell.length_a   1.000
_cell.length_b   1.000
_cell.length_c   1.000
_cell.angle_alpha   90.00
_cell.angle_beta   90.00
_cell.angle_gamma   90.00
#
_symmetry.space_group_name_H-M   'P 1'
#
loop_
_entity.id
_entity.type
_entity.pdbx_description
1 polymer ?
#
loop_
_entity_poly.entity_id
_entity_poly.type
_entity_poly.pdbx_seq_one_letter_code
_entity_poly.pdbx_strand_id
1 'polypeptide(L)'
;MSKRKSSPLWNHFEEVVPGKKAKCGYCSRVLAVSSSSIGSLSRHMKSVHPTVQISSSRQPAITPAAVEAFDGDIIASAEPAAVPSSSGSVQGEDHRADNALFVRLGQRPTAAAPTMADYVQSKKTLPRHRVQQLDEQLVRMIAKGYHALRLVDEVEFRKFVEMLNPGYTLPTRKTLSESLLPKVYNKVLETVKKQIAKAAAVCITTDAWTSCVHDGYIAVTAHFIDTETHKVCTVMIGCLEFEERHTSANLKGFLEAKFQEWNISQFVNVIVSDNAANILSAVRLGGWRSLPCYAHTLNLVVQGSLDALSDTMDRVKGVIEYFHRSHPAKKKLVEIQEQMHISPLKLKQDVTTRWNSTYDALNRLLRMKEALIATLAIMRPDINLPQDDWIVIEKATEVLKPFYEVTTEISGEQYVSASKYIVLCKIINRSLSKYSPDGHPKLERLHNALKQQMAQRFGDVENKPLLCEATILDPRFKKSGFSDLRNFEKAVAALKLRIGSDRTLTHVPVQEEATQVPAPQPPKTGSIWDDFDEEISALVPQNPTAAGIVEFDKYLDEPLIKRSENPLLWWSDRKGVYPRLYRYMLKRLNIAATSTACVVPIARIFPVIRGSCDIDEFDLALKLVSL
;
A
#
# COMPACT_ATOMS: atom_id res chain seq x y z
N MET A 1 3.85 -2.22 -61.72
CA MET A 1 3.24 -0.95 -61.21
C MET A 1 3.48 -0.84 -59.70
N SER A 2 4.34 0.10 -59.30
CA SER A 2 4.70 0.30 -57.87
C SER A 2 3.49 0.86 -57.12
N LYS A 3 3.07 0.18 -56.03
CA LYS A 3 2.03 0.70 -55.12
C LYS A 3 2.51 2.03 -54.55
N ARG A 4 1.77 3.13 -54.80
CA ARG A 4 2.01 4.46 -54.24
C ARG A 4 2.07 4.34 -52.70
N LYS A 5 3.16 4.82 -52.13
CA LYS A 5 3.37 4.91 -50.68
C LYS A 5 2.37 5.90 -50.10
N SER A 6 1.42 5.39 -49.30
CA SER A 6 0.25 6.19 -48.83
C SER A 6 0.53 7.09 -47.60
N SER A 7 1.72 7.01 -47.00
CA SER A 7 2.03 7.78 -45.78
C SER A 7 2.65 9.12 -46.10
N PRO A 8 2.18 10.26 -45.52
CA PRO A 8 2.75 11.60 -45.67
C PRO A 8 4.23 11.72 -45.30
N LEU A 9 4.74 10.78 -44.50
CA LEU A 9 6.15 10.70 -44.11
C LEU A 9 7.09 10.56 -45.32
N TRP A 10 6.65 9.95 -46.41
CA TRP A 10 7.46 9.81 -47.60
C TRP A 10 7.73 11.11 -48.34
N ASN A 11 7.01 12.19 -48.07
CA ASN A 11 7.29 13.53 -48.60
C ASN A 11 8.60 14.13 -48.06
N HIS A 12 9.12 13.56 -46.97
CA HIS A 12 10.33 14.04 -46.29
C HIS A 12 11.54 13.11 -46.48
N PHE A 13 11.40 12.04 -47.26
CA PHE A 13 12.45 11.03 -47.49
C PHE A 13 12.55 10.62 -48.96
N GLU A 14 13.79 10.56 -49.45
CA GLU A 14 14.14 10.08 -50.79
C GLU A 14 14.60 8.61 -50.67
N GLU A 15 14.08 7.75 -51.53
CA GLU A 15 14.44 6.35 -51.52
C GLU A 15 15.77 6.12 -52.25
N VAL A 16 16.79 5.67 -51.50
CA VAL A 16 18.14 5.39 -52.03
C VAL A 16 18.25 3.95 -52.57
N VAL A 17 17.59 3.02 -51.86
CA VAL A 17 17.50 1.63 -52.32
C VAL A 17 16.04 1.21 -52.19
N PRO A 18 15.34 0.83 -53.27
CA PRO A 18 13.92 0.52 -53.26
C PRO A 18 13.54 -0.48 -52.17
N GLY A 19 12.66 -0.06 -51.22
CA GLY A 19 12.17 -0.90 -50.12
C GLY A 19 13.18 -1.24 -49.01
N LYS A 20 14.44 -0.75 -49.07
CA LYS A 20 15.48 -1.09 -48.07
C LYS A 20 16.10 0.11 -47.39
N LYS A 21 16.33 1.22 -48.11
CA LYS A 21 17.00 2.43 -47.53
C LYS A 21 16.36 3.70 -48.06
N ALA A 22 16.17 4.67 -47.16
CA ALA A 22 15.67 6.00 -47.45
C ALA A 22 16.55 7.09 -46.80
N LYS A 23 16.81 8.18 -47.54
CA LYS A 23 17.62 9.33 -47.15
C LYS A 23 16.69 10.45 -46.67
N CYS A 24 16.98 11.04 -45.49
CA CYS A 24 16.24 12.16 -44.96
C CYS A 24 16.55 13.43 -45.78
N GLY A 25 15.52 14.15 -46.21
CA GLY A 25 15.66 15.39 -46.98
C GLY A 25 16.25 16.57 -46.17
N TYR A 26 16.22 16.50 -44.84
CA TYR A 26 16.68 17.61 -43.98
C TYR A 26 18.11 17.44 -43.46
N CYS A 27 18.52 16.21 -43.11
CA CYS A 27 19.86 15.95 -42.52
C CYS A 27 20.71 14.98 -43.35
N SER A 28 20.23 14.56 -44.53
CA SER A 28 20.89 13.65 -45.46
C SER A 28 21.24 12.28 -44.87
N ARG A 29 20.78 11.92 -43.68
CA ARG A 29 21.03 10.62 -43.03
C ARG A 29 20.26 9.50 -43.72
N VAL A 30 20.94 8.40 -44.01
CA VAL A 30 20.35 7.23 -44.68
C VAL A 30 19.86 6.26 -43.59
N LEU A 31 18.58 5.86 -43.68
CA LEU A 31 17.91 5.00 -42.70
C LEU A 31 17.49 3.69 -43.39
N ALA A 32 17.55 2.60 -42.64
CA ALA A 32 17.01 1.32 -43.10
C ALA A 32 15.48 1.34 -43.02
N VAL A 33 14.83 0.81 -44.07
CA VAL A 33 13.37 0.68 -44.19
C VAL A 33 13.06 -0.77 -44.48
N SER A 34 12.11 -1.36 -43.78
CA SER A 34 11.56 -2.67 -44.14
C SER A 34 10.30 -2.50 -44.98
N SER A 35 10.03 -3.46 -45.86
CA SER A 35 8.90 -3.42 -46.80
C SER A 35 7.53 -3.27 -46.13
N SER A 36 7.44 -3.53 -44.83
CA SER A 36 6.20 -3.48 -44.04
C SER A 36 6.17 -2.40 -42.95
N SER A 37 7.28 -1.71 -42.64
CA SER A 37 7.34 -0.76 -41.53
C SER A 37 8.13 0.51 -41.84
N ILE A 38 7.49 1.66 -41.61
CA ILE A 38 8.08 3.02 -41.70
C ILE A 38 8.43 3.60 -40.32
N GLY A 39 8.46 2.77 -39.28
CA GLY A 39 8.70 3.19 -37.88
C GLY A 39 10.06 3.85 -37.66
N SER A 40 11.12 3.46 -38.42
CA SER A 40 12.44 4.08 -38.37
C SER A 40 12.41 5.54 -38.90
N LEU A 41 11.65 5.80 -39.95
CA LEU A 41 11.47 7.13 -40.52
C LEU A 41 10.69 8.04 -39.58
N SER A 42 9.61 7.54 -38.98
CA SER A 42 8.80 8.27 -38.02
C SER A 42 9.60 8.64 -36.74
N ARG A 43 10.38 7.71 -36.21
CA ARG A 43 11.25 7.97 -35.05
C ARG A 43 12.32 9.02 -35.38
N HIS A 44 12.96 8.93 -36.54
CA HIS A 44 13.95 9.91 -36.96
C HIS A 44 13.35 11.32 -37.09
N MET A 45 12.18 11.48 -37.71
CA MET A 45 11.53 12.79 -37.80
C MET A 45 11.20 13.38 -36.44
N LYS A 46 10.65 12.58 -35.55
CA LYS A 46 10.30 13.02 -34.18
C LYS A 46 11.51 13.36 -33.31
N SER A 47 12.62 12.65 -33.47
CA SER A 47 13.80 12.85 -32.60
C SER A 47 14.80 13.87 -33.16
N VAL A 48 14.95 13.96 -34.47
CA VAL A 48 15.99 14.81 -35.11
C VAL A 48 15.39 16.08 -35.71
N HIS A 49 14.13 16.06 -36.14
CA HIS A 49 13.43 17.18 -36.79
C HIS A 49 12.06 17.44 -36.11
N PRO A 50 11.98 17.70 -34.80
CA PRO A 50 10.71 17.84 -34.09
C PRO A 50 9.86 19.03 -34.52
N THR A 51 10.46 20.05 -35.19
CA THR A 51 9.79 21.24 -35.67
C THR A 51 9.14 21.06 -37.06
N VAL A 52 9.42 19.95 -37.76
CA VAL A 52 8.85 19.69 -39.09
C VAL A 52 7.48 19.03 -38.95
N GLN A 53 6.43 19.76 -39.31
CA GLN A 53 5.06 19.24 -39.30
C GLN A 53 4.83 18.23 -40.45
N ILE A 54 4.42 17.03 -40.12
CA ILE A 54 4.03 16.00 -41.08
C ILE A 54 2.53 16.18 -41.37
N SER A 55 2.18 17.09 -42.27
CA SER A 55 0.78 17.36 -42.61
C SER A 55 0.22 16.28 -43.53
N SER A 56 -0.85 15.62 -43.09
CA SER A 56 -1.82 15.03 -43.99
C SER A 56 -2.83 16.11 -44.37
N SER A 57 -2.99 16.39 -45.67
CA SER A 57 -4.01 17.29 -46.17
C SER A 57 -5.41 16.71 -45.92
N ARG A 58 -5.95 16.96 -44.74
CA ARG A 58 -7.37 16.96 -44.37
C ARG A 58 -7.46 17.52 -42.96
N GLN A 59 -7.88 18.77 -42.81
CA GLN A 59 -8.31 19.29 -41.52
C GLN A 59 -9.52 18.49 -41.01
N PRO A 60 -9.51 18.08 -39.75
CA PRO A 60 -10.67 18.27 -38.89
C PRO A 60 -10.31 19.05 -37.63
N ALA A 61 -11.34 19.69 -37.10
CA ALA A 61 -11.36 20.61 -35.99
C ALA A 61 -10.59 20.12 -34.74
N ILE A 62 -10.03 21.10 -34.07
CA ILE A 62 -9.31 21.01 -32.80
C ILE A 62 -10.26 20.47 -31.71
N THR A 63 -9.99 19.28 -31.19
CA THR A 63 -10.44 18.86 -29.89
C THR A 63 -9.23 18.42 -29.07
N PRO A 64 -9.12 18.82 -27.80
CA PRO A 64 -7.95 18.48 -26.97
C PRO A 64 -7.88 16.98 -26.73
N ALA A 65 -6.70 16.42 -26.92
CA ALA A 65 -6.41 15.03 -26.64
C ALA A 65 -6.63 14.72 -25.16
N ALA A 66 -7.55 13.83 -24.90
CA ALA A 66 -7.74 13.23 -23.58
C ALA A 66 -6.47 12.48 -23.18
N VAL A 67 -5.90 12.89 -22.07
CA VAL A 67 -4.91 12.12 -21.33
C VAL A 67 -5.65 10.90 -20.78
N GLU A 68 -5.34 9.71 -21.26
CA GLU A 68 -5.84 8.47 -20.67
C GLU A 68 -5.27 8.35 -19.26
N ALA A 69 -6.10 8.70 -18.27
CA ALA A 69 -5.85 8.40 -16.87
C ALA A 69 -6.00 6.89 -16.66
N PHE A 70 -4.94 6.25 -16.22
CA PHE A 70 -5.00 4.92 -15.63
C PHE A 70 -5.74 5.02 -14.29
N ASP A 71 -7.03 4.69 -14.29
CA ASP A 71 -7.83 4.52 -13.07
C ASP A 71 -7.32 3.31 -12.30
N GLY A 72 -6.42 3.56 -11.37
CA GLY A 72 -6.11 2.66 -10.29
C GLY A 72 -7.10 2.86 -9.15
N ASP A 73 -8.28 2.27 -9.22
CA ASP A 73 -9.22 2.20 -8.10
C ASP A 73 -8.58 1.42 -6.94
N ILE A 74 -7.87 2.12 -6.07
CA ILE A 74 -7.56 1.63 -4.73
C ILE A 74 -8.64 2.18 -3.80
N ILE A 75 -9.45 1.28 -3.29
CA ILE A 75 -10.52 1.46 -2.32
C ILE A 75 -10.07 2.36 -1.18
N ALA A 76 -10.62 3.55 -1.10
CA ALA A 76 -10.75 4.29 0.14
C ALA A 76 -12.24 4.51 0.37
N SER A 77 -12.89 3.58 1.06
CA SER A 77 -14.19 3.78 1.65
C SER A 77 -14.02 4.36 3.04
N ALA A 78 -14.14 5.67 3.15
CA ALA A 78 -14.55 6.32 4.39
C ALA A 78 -15.42 7.51 3.99
N GLU A 79 -16.72 7.32 4.04
CA GLU A 79 -17.68 8.43 4.02
C GLU A 79 -17.54 9.22 5.32
N PRO A 80 -17.47 10.56 5.27
CA PRO A 80 -17.64 11.38 6.47
C PRO A 80 -19.15 11.50 6.77
N ALA A 81 -19.50 11.21 8.02
CA ALA A 81 -20.83 11.41 8.56
C ALA A 81 -21.31 12.85 8.37
N ALA A 82 -22.52 12.98 7.86
CA ALA A 82 -23.25 14.22 7.72
C ALA A 82 -23.53 14.84 9.09
N VAL A 83 -23.18 16.11 9.23
CA VAL A 83 -23.63 16.96 10.34
C VAL A 83 -24.95 17.62 9.92
N PRO A 84 -26.01 17.58 10.73
CA PRO A 84 -27.28 18.20 10.38
C PRO A 84 -27.19 19.72 10.53
N SER A 85 -27.51 20.44 9.47
CA SER A 85 -27.75 21.88 9.46
C SER A 85 -29.09 22.18 10.13
N SER A 86 -29.08 22.86 11.26
CA SER A 86 -30.26 23.49 11.85
C SER A 86 -30.43 24.89 11.28
N SER A 87 -31.46 25.06 10.48
CA SER A 87 -32.02 26.36 10.08
C SER A 87 -32.85 26.93 11.23
N GLY A 88 -32.44 28.07 11.75
CA GLY A 88 -33.23 28.88 12.66
C GLY A 88 -33.38 30.27 12.10
N SER A 89 -34.55 30.56 11.56
CA SER A 89 -35.04 31.89 11.21
C SER A 89 -35.52 32.64 12.45
N VAL A 90 -35.06 33.86 12.66
CA VAL A 90 -35.77 34.82 13.53
C VAL A 90 -35.83 36.18 12.81
N GLN A 91 -37.07 36.64 12.70
CA GLN A 91 -37.51 37.91 12.14
C GLN A 91 -37.15 39.10 13.02
N GLY A 92 -37.11 40.23 12.37
CA GLY A 92 -36.82 41.57 12.74
C GLY A 92 -37.56 42.22 13.90
N GLU A 93 -37.07 43.38 14.19
CA GLU A 93 -37.93 44.57 14.52
C GLU A 93 -37.07 45.83 14.53
N ASP A 94 -37.64 46.85 13.90
CA ASP A 94 -37.23 48.25 13.90
C ASP A 94 -37.20 48.85 15.30
N HIS A 95 -36.29 49.81 15.54
CA HIS A 95 -36.62 51.08 16.20
C HIS A 95 -35.61 52.20 15.93
N ARG A 96 -36.19 53.33 15.44
CA ARG A 96 -35.60 54.64 15.29
C ARG A 96 -35.28 55.27 16.68
N ALA A 97 -34.28 56.09 16.73
CA ALA A 97 -34.38 57.52 17.16
C ALA A 97 -33.01 58.22 17.24
N ASP A 98 -32.94 59.30 16.48
CA ASP A 98 -32.28 60.59 16.68
C ASP A 98 -31.32 60.80 17.85
N ASN A 99 -30.11 61.33 17.60
CA ASN A 99 -29.81 62.73 17.96
C ASN A 99 -28.46 63.19 17.40
N ALA A 100 -28.51 64.39 16.88
CA ALA A 100 -27.42 65.20 16.36
C ALA A 100 -26.51 65.75 17.48
N LEU A 101 -25.21 65.77 17.21
CA LEU A 101 -24.35 66.83 17.76
C LEU A 101 -23.23 67.22 16.79
N PHE A 102 -23.29 68.45 16.36
CA PHE A 102 -22.26 69.15 15.60
C PHE A 102 -20.98 69.32 16.44
N VAL A 103 -19.81 68.92 15.92
CA VAL A 103 -18.53 69.52 16.24
C VAL A 103 -17.54 69.42 15.08
N ARG A 104 -17.20 70.59 14.54
CA ARG A 104 -15.99 71.11 13.90
C ARG A 104 -15.19 70.24 12.91
N LEU A 105 -15.19 70.75 11.69
CA LEU A 105 -14.20 70.55 10.64
C LEU A 105 -12.76 70.76 11.12
N GLY A 106 -11.99 69.68 11.18
CA GLY A 106 -10.53 69.67 11.12
C GLY A 106 -10.11 69.20 9.74
N GLN A 107 -9.37 69.95 9.02
CA GLN A 107 -8.79 69.64 7.71
C GLN A 107 -7.94 68.35 7.84
N ARG A 108 -8.36 67.27 7.18
CA ARG A 108 -7.48 66.12 6.92
C ARG A 108 -6.50 66.49 5.81
N PRO A 109 -5.19 66.20 5.97
CA PRO A 109 -4.27 66.29 4.85
C PRO A 109 -4.72 65.32 3.77
N THR A 110 -4.88 65.83 2.56
CA THR A 110 -5.13 65.02 1.36
C THR A 110 -3.99 64.03 1.20
N ALA A 111 -4.27 62.79 1.46
CA ALA A 111 -3.34 61.70 1.12
C ALA A 111 -3.10 61.78 -0.36
N ALA A 112 -1.84 61.98 -0.77
CA ALA A 112 -1.42 61.92 -2.17
C ALA A 112 -1.89 60.57 -2.76
N ALA A 113 -2.45 60.63 -3.97
CA ALA A 113 -2.85 59.42 -4.66
C ALA A 113 -1.64 58.45 -4.75
N PRO A 114 -1.84 57.16 -4.43
CA PRO A 114 -0.73 56.20 -4.45
C PRO A 114 -0.08 56.22 -5.85
N THR A 115 1.21 56.43 -5.86
CA THR A 115 2.00 56.41 -7.11
C THR A 115 2.12 54.95 -7.58
N MET A 116 2.36 54.73 -8.87
CA MET A 116 2.61 53.40 -9.45
C MET A 116 3.73 52.64 -8.69
N ALA A 117 4.64 53.34 -8.01
CA ALA A 117 5.69 52.80 -7.17
C ALA A 117 5.16 52.13 -5.88
N ASP A 118 4.01 52.60 -5.36
CA ASP A 118 3.38 52.04 -4.17
C ASP A 118 2.66 50.71 -4.46
N TYR A 119 2.34 50.44 -5.72
CA TYR A 119 1.80 49.14 -6.19
C TYR A 119 2.89 48.14 -6.54
N VAL A 120 4.15 48.53 -6.67
CA VAL A 120 5.27 47.58 -6.67
C VAL A 120 5.49 47.12 -5.24
N GLN A 121 4.73 46.12 -4.81
CA GLN A 121 5.01 45.41 -3.57
C GLN A 121 6.47 44.95 -3.65
N SER A 122 7.36 45.64 -2.93
CA SER A 122 8.71 45.17 -2.75
C SER A 122 8.61 43.71 -2.25
N LYS A 123 9.13 42.77 -3.01
CA LYS A 123 9.14 41.34 -2.64
C LYS A 123 9.80 41.26 -1.24
N LYS A 124 9.00 41.27 -0.17
CA LYS A 124 9.53 41.08 1.19
C LYS A 124 10.12 39.70 1.21
N THR A 125 11.44 39.62 1.28
CA THR A 125 12.15 38.36 1.38
C THR A 125 11.70 37.63 2.65
N LEU A 126 11.29 36.39 2.50
CA LEU A 126 10.88 35.57 3.65
C LEU A 126 12.06 35.30 4.58
N PRO A 127 11.84 35.23 5.88
CA PRO A 127 12.86 34.78 6.85
C PRO A 127 13.36 33.38 6.49
N ARG A 128 14.66 33.13 6.66
CA ARG A 128 15.32 31.86 6.27
C ARG A 128 14.60 30.62 6.85
N HIS A 129 14.15 30.68 8.11
CA HIS A 129 13.43 29.56 8.71
C HIS A 129 12.11 29.25 8.00
N ARG A 130 11.42 30.27 7.49
CA ARG A 130 10.16 30.10 6.75
C ARG A 130 10.40 29.51 5.36
N VAL A 131 11.47 29.94 4.68
CA VAL A 131 11.88 29.35 3.41
C VAL A 131 12.19 27.84 3.62
N GLN A 132 12.97 27.50 4.65
CA GLN A 132 13.27 26.12 4.96
C GLN A 132 12.02 25.26 5.25
N GLN A 133 11.03 25.81 5.95
CA GLN A 133 9.75 25.11 6.17
C GLN A 133 8.99 24.87 4.86
N LEU A 134 8.96 25.84 3.96
CA LEU A 134 8.31 25.71 2.65
C LEU A 134 9.04 24.70 1.77
N ASP A 135 10.38 24.74 1.74
CA ASP A 135 11.21 23.77 1.02
C ASP A 135 11.00 22.34 1.53
N GLU A 136 10.99 22.15 2.87
CA GLU A 136 10.72 20.85 3.48
C GLU A 136 9.31 20.36 3.13
N GLN A 137 8.31 21.24 3.16
CA GLN A 137 6.95 20.89 2.81
C GLN A 137 6.78 20.58 1.31
N LEU A 138 7.48 21.30 0.45
CA LEU A 138 7.53 21.04 -1.00
C LEU A 138 8.10 19.64 -1.27
N VAL A 139 9.24 19.30 -0.66
CA VAL A 139 9.82 17.95 -0.76
C VAL A 139 8.83 16.89 -0.29
N ARG A 140 8.17 17.11 0.86
CA ARG A 140 7.17 16.18 1.38
C ARG A 140 5.95 16.03 0.48
N MET A 141 5.49 17.12 -0.14
CA MET A 141 4.37 17.11 -1.08
C MET A 141 4.73 16.29 -2.32
N ILE A 142 5.92 16.54 -2.90
CA ILE A 142 6.39 15.81 -4.07
C ILE A 142 6.51 14.32 -3.75
N ALA A 143 7.16 13.96 -2.64
CA ALA A 143 7.37 12.58 -2.24
C ALA A 143 6.06 11.85 -1.94
N LYS A 144 5.21 12.41 -1.06
CA LYS A 144 3.95 11.77 -0.65
C LYS A 144 2.86 11.77 -1.73
N GLY A 145 2.91 12.77 -2.62
CA GLY A 145 1.99 12.87 -3.75
C GLY A 145 2.48 12.13 -5.00
N TYR A 146 3.64 11.49 -4.94
CA TYR A 146 4.27 10.80 -6.09
C TYR A 146 4.41 11.72 -7.32
N HIS A 147 4.72 13.01 -7.10
CA HIS A 147 4.93 13.95 -8.19
C HIS A 147 6.35 13.85 -8.75
N ALA A 148 6.49 14.04 -10.05
CA ALA A 148 7.81 14.14 -10.67
C ALA A 148 8.54 15.41 -10.19
N LEU A 149 9.87 15.34 -10.01
CA LEU A 149 10.68 16.49 -9.57
C LEU A 149 10.57 17.68 -10.53
N ARG A 150 10.29 17.43 -11.83
CA ARG A 150 10.04 18.47 -12.84
C ARG A 150 8.84 19.37 -12.53
N LEU A 151 7.98 19.03 -11.57
CA LEU A 151 6.85 19.86 -11.15
C LEU A 151 7.29 21.30 -10.85
N VAL A 152 8.49 21.49 -10.25
CA VAL A 152 9.02 22.82 -9.95
C VAL A 152 9.44 23.63 -11.19
N ASP A 153 9.53 23.00 -12.35
CA ASP A 153 9.84 23.64 -13.62
C ASP A 153 8.57 24.00 -14.42
N GLU A 154 7.40 23.47 -14.01
CA GLU A 154 6.12 23.74 -14.70
C GLU A 154 5.69 25.19 -14.51
N VAL A 155 5.41 25.88 -15.63
CA VAL A 155 5.12 27.31 -15.65
C VAL A 155 3.90 27.66 -14.79
N GLU A 156 2.83 26.88 -14.88
CA GLU A 156 1.59 27.16 -14.14
C GLU A 156 1.74 26.89 -12.65
N PHE A 157 2.51 25.87 -12.27
CA PHE A 157 2.83 25.61 -10.86
C PHE A 157 3.67 26.74 -10.26
N ARG A 158 4.66 27.26 -10.99
CA ARG A 158 5.46 28.43 -10.58
C ARG A 158 4.60 29.67 -10.39
N LYS A 159 3.74 30.00 -11.35
CA LYS A 159 2.80 31.12 -11.25
C LYS A 159 1.87 30.95 -10.03
N PHE A 160 1.32 29.75 -9.84
CA PHE A 160 0.46 29.47 -8.70
C PHE A 160 1.16 29.72 -7.36
N VAL A 161 2.39 29.24 -7.21
CA VAL A 161 3.18 29.47 -5.99
C VAL A 161 3.54 30.94 -5.82
N GLU A 162 3.90 31.65 -6.89
CA GLU A 162 4.19 33.09 -6.87
C GLU A 162 2.96 33.90 -6.47
N MET A 163 1.77 33.54 -6.96
CA MET A 163 0.50 34.18 -6.55
C MET A 163 0.17 33.92 -5.09
N LEU A 164 0.46 32.71 -4.55
CA LEU A 164 0.25 32.40 -3.13
C LEU A 164 1.22 33.18 -2.23
N ASN A 165 2.48 33.30 -2.63
CA ASN A 165 3.49 34.03 -1.88
C ASN A 165 4.61 34.56 -2.79
N PRO A 166 4.55 35.82 -3.19
CA PRO A 166 5.57 36.44 -4.05
C PRO A 166 6.99 36.47 -3.45
N GLY A 167 7.08 36.36 -2.12
CA GLY A 167 8.38 36.34 -1.41
C GLY A 167 9.05 34.97 -1.38
N TYR A 168 8.38 33.90 -1.82
CA TYR A 168 8.95 32.57 -1.89
C TYR A 168 9.42 32.25 -3.32
N THR A 169 10.70 32.00 -3.46
CA THR A 169 11.28 31.56 -4.74
C THR A 169 11.40 30.04 -4.74
N LEU A 170 10.70 29.36 -5.66
CA LEU A 170 10.81 27.91 -5.82
C LEU A 170 12.26 27.51 -6.12
N PRO A 171 12.78 26.46 -5.48
CA PRO A 171 14.07 25.88 -5.80
C PRO A 171 14.09 25.34 -7.24
N THR A 172 15.28 25.31 -7.84
CA THR A 172 15.44 24.62 -9.13
C THR A 172 15.37 23.10 -8.92
N ARG A 173 15.06 22.37 -10.00
CA ARG A 173 15.07 20.88 -9.96
C ARG A 173 16.40 20.35 -9.42
N LYS A 174 17.52 20.93 -9.83
CA LYS A 174 18.84 20.57 -9.35
C LYS A 174 19.00 20.80 -7.83
N THR A 175 18.59 21.96 -7.33
CA THR A 175 18.62 22.25 -5.90
C THR A 175 17.71 21.29 -5.11
N LEU A 176 16.56 20.96 -5.70
CA LEU A 176 15.60 20.03 -5.10
C LEU A 176 16.19 18.62 -4.98
N SER A 177 16.75 18.05 -6.07
CA SER A 177 17.30 16.69 -6.09
C SER A 177 18.61 16.55 -5.33
N GLU A 178 19.57 17.48 -5.52
CA GLU A 178 20.92 17.32 -4.98
C GLU A 178 21.09 17.86 -3.55
N SER A 179 20.22 18.74 -3.07
CA SER A 179 20.37 19.39 -1.76
C SER A 179 19.18 19.18 -0.82
N LEU A 180 17.97 19.59 -1.23
CA LEU A 180 16.82 19.64 -0.33
C LEU A 180 16.30 18.22 -0.01
N LEU A 181 16.18 17.38 -1.02
CA LEU A 181 15.66 16.03 -0.89
C LEU A 181 16.60 15.15 -0.04
N PRO A 182 17.93 15.11 -0.25
CA PRO A 182 18.85 14.39 0.64
C PRO A 182 18.80 14.90 2.08
N LYS A 183 18.69 16.21 2.28
CA LYS A 183 18.61 16.82 3.63
C LYS A 183 17.37 16.37 4.37
N VAL A 184 16.19 16.41 3.72
CA VAL A 184 14.92 15.94 4.32
C VAL A 184 14.99 14.45 4.58
N TYR A 185 15.49 13.67 3.62
CA TYR A 185 15.67 12.23 3.74
C TYR A 185 16.54 11.87 4.96
N ASN A 186 17.73 12.43 5.08
CA ASN A 186 18.64 12.14 6.19
C ASN A 186 18.01 12.47 7.54
N LYS A 187 17.31 13.60 7.66
CA LYS A 187 16.57 13.98 8.88
C LYS A 187 15.52 12.95 9.26
N VAL A 188 14.76 12.46 8.28
CA VAL A 188 13.73 11.45 8.52
C VAL A 188 14.37 10.11 8.82
N LEU A 189 15.41 9.70 8.08
CA LEU A 189 16.17 8.48 8.30
C LEU A 189 16.70 8.38 9.73
N GLU A 190 17.33 9.45 10.24
CA GLU A 190 17.81 9.49 11.62
C GLU A 190 16.67 9.32 12.65
N THR A 191 15.53 9.97 12.38
CA THR A 191 14.36 9.85 13.26
C THR A 191 13.86 8.41 13.30
N VAL A 192 13.73 7.77 12.14
CA VAL A 192 13.27 6.39 12.04
C VAL A 192 14.27 5.42 12.64
N LYS A 193 15.58 5.60 12.41
CA LYS A 193 16.62 4.76 13.05
C LYS A 193 16.55 4.85 14.57
N LYS A 194 16.27 6.03 15.13
CA LYS A 194 16.06 6.21 16.58
C LYS A 194 14.80 5.49 17.10
N GLN A 195 13.73 5.48 16.30
CA GLN A 195 12.49 4.76 16.65
C GLN A 195 12.70 3.25 16.61
N ILE A 196 13.32 2.73 15.55
CA ILE A 196 13.61 1.28 15.42
C ILE A 196 14.53 0.79 16.53
N ALA A 197 15.53 1.59 16.94
CA ALA A 197 16.44 1.25 18.02
C ALA A 197 15.75 1.05 19.37
N LYS A 198 14.56 1.65 19.58
CA LYS A 198 13.72 1.46 20.78
C LYS A 198 12.77 0.26 20.64
N ALA A 199 12.68 -0.37 19.47
CA ALA A 199 11.76 -1.46 19.23
C ALA A 199 12.18 -2.73 19.98
N ALA A 200 11.23 -3.44 20.59
CA ALA A 200 11.47 -4.72 21.24
C ALA A 200 11.77 -5.85 20.25
N ALA A 201 11.26 -5.76 19.02
CA ALA A 201 11.51 -6.67 17.91
C ALA A 201 11.10 -6.03 16.59
N VAL A 202 11.69 -6.51 15.50
CA VAL A 202 11.41 -6.08 14.13
C VAL A 202 11.00 -7.28 13.29
N CYS A 203 9.81 -7.22 12.70
CA CYS A 203 9.40 -8.15 11.65
C CYS A 203 9.81 -7.56 10.30
N ILE A 204 10.38 -8.38 9.44
CA ILE A 204 10.76 -7.99 8.08
C ILE A 204 9.76 -8.59 7.10
N THR A 205 9.30 -7.79 6.14
CA THR A 205 8.66 -8.30 4.94
C THR A 205 9.54 -8.04 3.74
N THR A 206 9.62 -8.99 2.82
CA THR A 206 10.40 -8.85 1.59
C THR A 206 9.60 -9.38 0.41
N ASP A 207 9.77 -8.72 -0.72
CA ASP A 207 9.17 -9.10 -2.01
C ASP A 207 10.18 -8.81 -3.12
N ALA A 208 10.20 -9.65 -4.14
CA ALA A 208 11.09 -9.52 -5.28
C ALA A 208 10.28 -9.61 -6.59
N TRP A 209 10.58 -8.74 -7.54
CA TRP A 209 9.88 -8.73 -8.83
C TRP A 209 10.84 -8.36 -9.95
N THR A 210 10.40 -8.64 -11.17
CA THR A 210 11.11 -8.23 -12.38
C THR A 210 10.34 -7.10 -13.05
N SER A 211 11.03 -6.03 -13.43
CA SER A 211 10.44 -4.90 -14.13
C SER A 211 10.03 -5.27 -15.56
N CYS A 212 9.25 -4.42 -16.22
CA CYS A 212 8.88 -4.61 -17.62
C CYS A 212 10.07 -4.48 -18.60
N VAL A 213 11.20 -3.98 -18.13
CA VAL A 213 12.48 -3.90 -18.87
C VAL A 213 13.46 -4.99 -18.46
N HIS A 214 12.98 -5.97 -17.69
CA HIS A 214 13.69 -7.16 -17.23
C HIS A 214 14.73 -6.95 -16.13
N ASP A 215 14.72 -5.81 -15.44
CA ASP A 215 15.58 -5.59 -14.26
C ASP A 215 14.95 -6.24 -13.03
N GLY A 216 15.77 -6.91 -12.23
CA GLY A 216 15.36 -7.51 -10.95
C GLY A 216 15.36 -6.48 -9.82
N TYR A 217 14.30 -6.43 -9.02
CA TYR A 217 14.20 -5.58 -7.84
C TYR A 217 13.87 -6.39 -6.60
N ILE A 218 14.35 -5.93 -5.44
CA ILE A 218 13.99 -6.48 -4.14
C ILE A 218 13.63 -5.36 -3.18
N ALA A 219 12.48 -5.49 -2.52
CA ALA A 219 12.05 -4.58 -1.47
C ALA A 219 12.14 -5.25 -0.10
N VAL A 220 12.53 -4.47 0.91
CA VAL A 220 12.60 -4.90 2.29
C VAL A 220 11.93 -3.85 3.17
N THR A 221 10.92 -4.27 3.93
CA THR A 221 10.15 -3.40 4.83
C THR A 221 10.25 -3.92 6.26
N ALA A 222 10.50 -3.03 7.20
CA ALA A 222 10.55 -3.31 8.63
C ALA A 222 9.22 -2.93 9.30
N HIS A 223 8.72 -3.80 10.15
CA HIS A 223 7.50 -3.59 10.96
C HIS A 223 7.85 -3.72 12.44
N PHE A 224 7.50 -2.72 13.22
CA PHE A 224 7.73 -2.70 14.66
C PHE A 224 6.61 -1.95 15.38
N ILE A 225 6.47 -2.14 16.68
CA ILE A 225 5.53 -1.41 17.50
C ILE A 225 6.27 -0.26 18.18
N ASP A 226 5.82 0.95 17.93
CA ASP A 226 6.25 2.13 18.67
C ASP A 226 5.54 2.17 20.03
N THR A 227 6.33 2.08 21.09
CA THR A 227 5.82 2.03 22.46
C THR A 227 5.36 3.39 23.00
N GLU A 228 5.70 4.49 22.33
CA GLU A 228 5.25 5.84 22.70
C GLU A 228 3.88 6.15 22.07
N THR A 229 3.68 5.80 20.80
CA THR A 229 2.42 6.07 20.09
C THR A 229 1.46 4.89 20.09
N HIS A 230 1.88 3.72 20.54
CA HIS A 230 1.11 2.44 20.54
C HIS A 230 0.57 2.08 19.16
N LYS A 231 1.40 2.27 18.12
CA LYS A 231 1.06 1.97 16.72
C LYS A 231 2.05 1.00 16.12
N VAL A 232 1.57 0.24 15.15
CA VAL A 232 2.45 -0.50 14.26
C VAL A 232 3.06 0.50 13.28
N CYS A 233 4.38 0.58 13.26
CA CYS A 233 5.15 1.36 12.31
C CYS A 233 5.63 0.44 11.19
N THR A 234 5.44 0.88 9.96
CA THR A 234 5.87 0.18 8.75
C THR A 234 6.82 1.10 7.99
N VAL A 235 8.05 0.66 7.78
CA VAL A 235 9.11 1.45 7.15
C VAL A 235 9.82 0.63 6.10
N MET A 236 9.90 1.11 4.87
CA MET A 236 10.70 0.50 3.83
C MET A 236 12.19 0.81 4.11
N ILE A 237 12.97 -0.22 4.36
CA ILE A 237 14.41 -0.10 4.67
C ILE A 237 15.31 -0.34 3.46
N GLY A 238 14.72 -0.77 2.35
CA GLY A 238 15.41 -0.92 1.07
C GLY A 238 14.44 -1.27 -0.05
N CYS A 239 14.67 -0.69 -1.22
CA CYS A 239 14.10 -1.10 -2.49
C CYS A 239 15.15 -0.81 -3.55
N LEU A 240 15.85 -1.85 -3.99
CA LEU A 240 17.05 -1.71 -4.82
C LEU A 240 16.96 -2.65 -6.01
N GLU A 241 17.60 -2.25 -7.07
CA GLU A 241 17.91 -3.14 -8.17
C GLU A 241 18.84 -4.25 -7.68
N PHE A 242 18.53 -5.47 -8.07
CA PHE A 242 19.28 -6.66 -7.67
C PHE A 242 19.88 -7.30 -8.90
N GLU A 243 21.10 -6.87 -9.23
CA GLU A 243 21.83 -7.30 -10.42
C GLU A 243 22.35 -8.75 -10.33
N GLU A 244 22.49 -9.26 -9.11
CA GLU A 244 22.99 -10.60 -8.88
C GLU A 244 21.91 -11.66 -9.15
N ARG A 245 22.35 -12.89 -9.42
CA ARG A 245 21.44 -14.01 -9.50
C ARG A 245 20.70 -14.20 -8.18
N HIS A 246 19.38 -14.39 -8.23
CA HIS A 246 18.52 -14.61 -7.05
C HIS A 246 18.79 -15.96 -6.37
N THR A 247 20.07 -16.25 -6.06
CA THR A 247 20.47 -17.43 -5.28
C THR A 247 20.20 -17.19 -3.79
N SER A 248 20.02 -18.26 -3.04
CA SER A 248 19.78 -18.18 -1.60
C SER A 248 20.94 -17.49 -0.85
N ALA A 249 22.18 -17.67 -1.32
CA ALA A 249 23.36 -17.05 -0.72
C ALA A 249 23.38 -15.54 -0.94
N ASN A 250 23.13 -15.09 -2.18
CA ASN A 250 23.10 -13.67 -2.52
C ASN A 250 21.96 -12.94 -1.80
N LEU A 251 20.77 -13.54 -1.78
CA LEU A 251 19.61 -13.00 -1.04
C LEU A 251 19.88 -12.88 0.46
N LYS A 252 20.54 -13.90 1.06
CA LYS A 252 20.98 -13.84 2.46
C LYS A 252 21.95 -12.68 2.68
N GLY A 253 23.00 -12.57 1.87
CA GLY A 253 24.01 -11.51 1.98
C GLY A 253 23.39 -10.12 1.86
N PHE A 254 22.46 -9.94 0.92
CA PHE A 254 21.70 -8.70 0.76
C PHE A 254 20.90 -8.33 2.03
N LEU A 255 20.15 -9.28 2.58
CA LEU A 255 19.36 -9.05 3.80
C LEU A 255 20.28 -8.74 5.00
N GLU A 256 21.38 -9.45 5.16
CA GLU A 256 22.37 -9.20 6.23
C GLU A 256 22.96 -7.79 6.12
N ALA A 257 23.36 -7.37 4.91
CA ALA A 257 23.88 -6.03 4.67
C ALA A 257 22.85 -4.95 5.04
N LYS A 258 21.58 -5.14 4.67
CA LYS A 258 20.50 -4.21 5.03
C LYS A 258 20.24 -4.17 6.54
N PHE A 259 20.26 -5.31 7.22
CA PHE A 259 20.09 -5.34 8.68
C PHE A 259 21.25 -4.67 9.42
N GLN A 260 22.47 -4.78 8.91
CA GLN A 260 23.63 -4.06 9.44
C GLN A 260 23.56 -2.55 9.18
N GLU A 261 23.20 -2.13 7.94
CA GLU A 261 23.02 -0.72 7.57
C GLU A 261 22.03 0.01 8.51
N TRP A 262 20.97 -0.70 8.90
CA TRP A 262 19.93 -0.19 9.79
C TRP A 262 20.17 -0.49 11.28
N ASN A 263 21.25 -1.20 11.61
CA ASN A 263 21.57 -1.64 12.97
C ASN A 263 20.43 -2.40 13.67
N ILE A 264 19.75 -3.30 12.92
CA ILE A 264 18.60 -4.06 13.41
C ILE A 264 18.84 -5.56 13.49
N SER A 265 20.04 -6.05 13.19
CA SER A 265 20.34 -7.48 13.08
C SER A 265 19.88 -8.29 14.30
N GLN A 266 20.05 -7.75 15.51
CA GLN A 266 19.63 -8.43 16.75
C GLN A 266 18.13 -8.33 17.04
N PHE A 267 17.39 -7.43 16.39
CA PHE A 267 15.97 -7.22 16.63
C PHE A 267 15.08 -7.99 15.67
N VAL A 268 15.64 -8.50 14.55
CA VAL A 268 14.87 -9.24 13.54
C VAL A 268 14.37 -10.56 14.14
N ASN A 269 13.06 -10.68 14.31
CA ASN A 269 12.42 -11.84 14.89
C ASN A 269 11.78 -12.78 13.87
N VAL A 270 11.28 -12.26 12.75
CA VAL A 270 10.57 -13.00 11.70
C VAL A 270 10.76 -12.31 10.35
N ILE A 271 10.88 -13.10 9.30
CA ILE A 271 10.85 -12.63 7.91
C ILE A 271 9.61 -13.21 7.23
N VAL A 272 8.79 -12.34 6.64
CA VAL A 272 7.59 -12.70 5.87
C VAL A 272 7.88 -12.48 4.40
N SER A 273 7.70 -13.51 3.59
CA SER A 273 7.94 -13.44 2.14
C SER A 273 6.89 -14.23 1.38
N ASP A 274 6.93 -14.16 0.05
CA ASP A 274 6.29 -15.15 -0.78
C ASP A 274 6.87 -16.55 -0.50
N ASN A 275 6.28 -17.58 -1.10
CA ASN A 275 6.72 -18.96 -0.86
C ASN A 275 7.82 -19.41 -1.85
N ALA A 276 8.56 -18.50 -2.46
CA ALA A 276 9.63 -18.83 -3.39
C ALA A 276 10.78 -19.60 -2.68
N ALA A 277 11.23 -20.68 -3.27
CA ALA A 277 12.18 -21.59 -2.63
C ALA A 277 13.54 -20.94 -2.30
N ASN A 278 13.98 -20.01 -3.14
CA ASN A 278 15.25 -19.28 -2.97
C ASN A 278 15.23 -18.37 -1.74
N ILE A 279 14.15 -17.59 -1.52
CA ILE A 279 14.05 -16.71 -0.36
C ILE A 279 13.84 -17.52 0.93
N LEU A 280 13.03 -18.58 0.91
CA LEU A 280 12.87 -19.47 2.06
C LEU A 280 14.19 -20.14 2.47
N SER A 281 15.01 -20.53 1.50
CA SER A 281 16.34 -21.06 1.74
C SER A 281 17.30 -19.97 2.27
N ALA A 282 17.24 -18.74 1.75
CA ALA A 282 18.04 -17.60 2.24
C ALA A 282 17.72 -17.31 3.73
N VAL A 283 16.43 -17.24 4.09
CA VAL A 283 15.98 -17.03 5.47
C VAL A 283 16.49 -18.14 6.40
N ARG A 284 16.44 -19.40 5.94
CA ARG A 284 16.98 -20.54 6.70
C ARG A 284 18.49 -20.46 6.90
N LEU A 285 19.24 -20.12 5.82
CA LEU A 285 20.70 -19.95 5.88
C LEU A 285 21.13 -18.80 6.80
N GLY A 286 20.28 -17.75 6.92
CA GLY A 286 20.50 -16.64 7.84
C GLY A 286 20.09 -16.93 9.29
N GLY A 287 19.52 -18.10 9.58
CA GLY A 287 19.06 -18.48 10.93
C GLY A 287 17.79 -17.74 11.38
N TRP A 288 17.10 -17.06 10.48
CA TRP A 288 15.87 -16.34 10.81
C TRP A 288 14.63 -17.23 10.76
N ARG A 289 13.59 -16.84 11.49
CA ARG A 289 12.27 -17.51 11.40
C ARG A 289 11.53 -16.98 10.18
N SER A 290 10.88 -17.87 9.43
CA SER A 290 10.05 -17.51 8.27
C SER A 290 8.57 -17.66 8.58
N LEU A 291 7.77 -16.79 7.96
CA LEU A 291 6.31 -16.89 7.89
C LEU A 291 5.88 -16.68 6.43
N PRO A 292 5.06 -17.58 5.85
CA PRO A 292 4.54 -17.37 4.50
C PRO A 292 3.57 -16.20 4.45
N CYS A 293 3.66 -15.38 3.38
CA CYS A 293 2.71 -14.31 3.12
C CYS A 293 1.30 -14.89 2.95
N TYR A 294 0.36 -14.42 3.79
CA TYR A 294 -1.03 -14.88 3.75
C TYR A 294 -1.69 -14.59 2.41
N ALA A 295 -1.57 -13.34 1.93
CA ALA A 295 -2.21 -12.90 0.69
C ALA A 295 -1.68 -13.69 -0.52
N HIS A 296 -0.36 -13.92 -0.60
CA HIS A 296 0.23 -14.75 -1.65
C HIS A 296 -0.26 -16.21 -1.56
N THR A 297 -0.28 -16.79 -0.37
CA THR A 297 -0.76 -18.16 -0.16
C THR A 297 -2.23 -18.29 -0.54
N LEU A 298 -3.08 -17.30 -0.17
CA LEU A 298 -4.49 -17.28 -0.53
C LEU A 298 -4.70 -17.09 -2.04
N ASN A 299 -3.87 -16.27 -2.69
CA ASN A 299 -3.86 -16.13 -4.14
C ASN A 299 -3.64 -17.48 -4.84
N LEU A 300 -2.67 -18.26 -4.35
CA LEU A 300 -2.39 -19.60 -4.89
C LEU A 300 -3.56 -20.58 -4.65
N VAL A 301 -4.27 -20.47 -3.52
CA VAL A 301 -5.49 -21.28 -3.27
C VAL A 301 -6.54 -21.01 -4.31
N VAL A 302 -6.86 -19.73 -4.53
CA VAL A 302 -7.97 -19.36 -5.43
C VAL A 302 -7.57 -19.60 -6.88
N GLN A 303 -6.38 -19.20 -7.32
CA GLN A 303 -5.93 -19.42 -8.69
C GLN A 303 -5.92 -20.91 -9.06
N GLY A 304 -5.32 -21.77 -8.23
CA GLY A 304 -5.32 -23.22 -8.47
C GLY A 304 -6.70 -23.87 -8.41
N SER A 305 -7.70 -23.20 -7.82
CA SER A 305 -9.08 -23.69 -7.79
C SER A 305 -9.91 -23.21 -8.99
N LEU A 306 -9.59 -22.04 -9.55
CA LEU A 306 -10.27 -21.49 -10.73
C LEU A 306 -10.05 -22.31 -12.00
N ASP A 307 -9.03 -23.16 -12.05
CA ASP A 307 -8.81 -24.12 -13.15
C ASP A 307 -10.04 -25.02 -13.37
N ALA A 308 -10.83 -25.27 -12.31
CA ALA A 308 -12.09 -26.00 -12.41
C ALA A 308 -13.15 -25.31 -13.30
N LEU A 309 -12.97 -24.01 -13.55
CA LEU A 309 -13.86 -23.16 -14.37
C LEU A 309 -13.18 -22.66 -15.65
N SER A 310 -12.05 -23.23 -16.07
CA SER A 310 -11.22 -22.74 -17.20
C SER A 310 -12.05 -22.38 -18.43
N ASP A 311 -12.94 -23.28 -18.89
CA ASP A 311 -13.77 -23.06 -20.08
C ASP A 311 -14.67 -21.83 -19.96
N THR A 312 -15.30 -21.63 -18.78
CA THR A 312 -16.15 -20.48 -18.51
C THR A 312 -15.30 -19.20 -18.42
N MET A 313 -14.13 -19.27 -17.77
CA MET A 313 -13.20 -18.15 -17.66
C MET A 313 -12.64 -17.71 -19.00
N ASP A 314 -12.34 -18.63 -19.92
CA ASP A 314 -11.86 -18.30 -21.25
C ASP A 314 -12.91 -17.59 -22.09
N ARG A 315 -14.19 -18.00 -21.99
CA ARG A 315 -15.29 -17.27 -22.63
C ARG A 315 -15.47 -15.87 -22.02
N VAL A 316 -15.40 -15.73 -20.69
CA VAL A 316 -15.44 -14.43 -20.00
C VAL A 316 -14.32 -13.53 -20.49
N LYS A 317 -13.08 -14.03 -20.54
CA LYS A 317 -11.92 -13.29 -21.06
C LYS A 317 -12.14 -12.85 -22.51
N GLY A 318 -12.69 -13.72 -23.35
CA GLY A 318 -13.03 -13.40 -24.74
C GLY A 318 -14.02 -12.24 -24.86
N VAL A 319 -15.05 -12.23 -24.03
CA VAL A 319 -16.02 -11.11 -23.96
C VAL A 319 -15.34 -9.83 -23.50
N ILE A 320 -14.57 -9.86 -22.41
CA ILE A 320 -13.87 -8.68 -21.88
C ILE A 320 -12.91 -8.12 -22.93
N GLU A 321 -12.12 -8.98 -23.59
CA GLU A 321 -11.15 -8.59 -24.61
C GLU A 321 -11.81 -7.97 -25.85
N TYR A 322 -12.95 -8.52 -26.28
CA TYR A 322 -13.72 -7.94 -27.37
C TYR A 322 -14.12 -6.48 -27.07
N PHE A 323 -14.71 -6.24 -25.91
CA PHE A 323 -15.05 -4.88 -25.51
C PHE A 323 -13.82 -3.99 -25.33
N HIS A 324 -12.70 -4.50 -24.83
CA HIS A 324 -11.48 -3.70 -24.72
C HIS A 324 -10.89 -3.28 -26.06
N ARG A 325 -11.02 -4.10 -27.09
CA ARG A 325 -10.49 -3.82 -28.44
C ARG A 325 -11.46 -3.02 -29.32
N SER A 326 -12.77 -3.14 -29.10
CA SER A 326 -13.79 -2.54 -29.97
C SER A 326 -14.39 -1.27 -29.39
N HIS A 327 -13.99 -0.12 -29.92
CA HIS A 327 -14.62 1.17 -29.57
C HIS A 327 -16.13 1.21 -29.89
N PRO A 328 -16.59 0.71 -31.08
CA PRO A 328 -18.04 0.66 -31.36
C PRO A 328 -18.82 -0.17 -30.34
N ALA A 329 -18.27 -1.32 -29.91
CA ALA A 329 -18.91 -2.15 -28.88
C ALA A 329 -19.01 -1.45 -27.53
N LYS A 330 -17.93 -0.74 -27.11
CA LYS A 330 -17.96 0.08 -25.89
C LYS A 330 -19.05 1.14 -25.95
N LYS A 331 -19.15 1.87 -27.07
CA LYS A 331 -20.16 2.90 -27.29
C LYS A 331 -21.57 2.31 -27.21
N LYS A 332 -21.79 1.19 -27.92
CA LYS A 332 -23.09 0.50 -27.93
C LYS A 332 -23.50 0.00 -26.54
N LEU A 333 -22.53 -0.51 -25.76
CA LEU A 333 -22.77 -0.94 -24.39
C LEU A 333 -23.23 0.23 -23.50
N VAL A 334 -22.60 1.41 -23.62
CA VAL A 334 -23.00 2.62 -22.88
C VAL A 334 -24.44 3.03 -23.28
N GLU A 335 -24.74 3.07 -24.59
CA GLU A 335 -26.09 3.40 -25.09
C GLU A 335 -27.18 2.47 -24.51
N ILE A 336 -26.89 1.16 -24.46
CA ILE A 336 -27.82 0.19 -23.92
C ILE A 336 -27.97 0.33 -22.39
N GLN A 337 -26.88 0.60 -21.66
CA GLN A 337 -26.94 0.86 -20.22
C GLN A 337 -27.80 2.10 -19.93
N GLU A 338 -27.65 3.17 -20.69
CA GLU A 338 -28.46 4.38 -20.57
C GLU A 338 -29.94 4.10 -20.85
N GLN A 339 -30.24 3.34 -21.91
CA GLN A 339 -31.62 2.91 -22.23
C GLN A 339 -32.26 2.04 -21.11
N MET A 340 -31.44 1.25 -20.42
CA MET A 340 -31.85 0.44 -19.27
C MET A 340 -31.87 1.21 -17.95
N HIS A 341 -31.58 2.51 -17.96
CA HIS A 341 -31.42 3.35 -16.76
C HIS A 341 -30.37 2.84 -15.76
N ILE A 342 -29.31 2.18 -16.27
CA ILE A 342 -28.18 1.71 -15.49
C ILE A 342 -27.05 2.73 -15.66
N SER A 343 -26.40 3.13 -14.55
CA SER A 343 -25.22 3.99 -14.62
C SER A 343 -24.15 3.34 -15.51
N PRO A 344 -23.58 4.07 -16.48
CA PRO A 344 -22.57 3.51 -17.39
C PRO A 344 -21.36 2.96 -16.64
N LEU A 345 -21.10 1.67 -16.78
CA LEU A 345 -19.95 0.97 -16.21
C LEU A 345 -19.06 0.41 -17.32
N LYS A 346 -17.75 0.46 -17.10
CA LYS A 346 -16.77 -0.20 -17.98
C LYS A 346 -16.46 -1.60 -17.46
N LEU A 347 -16.19 -2.54 -18.36
CA LEU A 347 -15.66 -3.86 -17.97
C LEU A 347 -14.26 -3.71 -17.36
N LYS A 348 -13.99 -4.50 -16.32
CA LYS A 348 -12.67 -4.59 -15.70
C LYS A 348 -11.86 -5.67 -16.41
N GLN A 349 -10.58 -5.38 -16.67
CA GLN A 349 -9.64 -6.35 -17.23
C GLN A 349 -9.12 -7.26 -16.12
N ASP A 350 -9.02 -8.55 -16.41
CA ASP A 350 -8.39 -9.50 -15.52
C ASP A 350 -6.86 -9.43 -15.60
N VAL A 351 -6.20 -9.40 -14.44
CA VAL A 351 -4.74 -9.49 -14.31
C VAL A 351 -4.39 -10.89 -13.81
N THR A 352 -3.90 -11.73 -14.68
CA THR A 352 -3.70 -13.18 -14.44
C THR A 352 -2.87 -13.52 -13.19
N THR A 353 -2.04 -12.61 -12.70
CA THR A 353 -1.21 -12.83 -11.51
C THR A 353 -1.93 -12.54 -10.19
N ARG A 354 -3.12 -11.91 -10.22
CA ARG A 354 -3.85 -11.45 -9.03
C ARG A 354 -5.32 -11.87 -9.09
N TRP A 355 -5.69 -12.88 -8.36
CA TRP A 355 -7.05 -13.43 -8.32
C TRP A 355 -8.14 -12.40 -7.96
N ASN A 356 -7.81 -11.36 -7.19
CA ASN A 356 -8.77 -10.29 -6.87
C ASN A 356 -9.30 -9.59 -8.12
N SER A 357 -8.46 -9.43 -9.15
CA SER A 357 -8.89 -8.84 -10.43
C SER A 357 -9.89 -9.73 -11.15
N THR A 358 -9.72 -11.05 -11.05
CA THR A 358 -10.67 -12.03 -11.57
C THR A 358 -12.02 -11.90 -10.88
N TYR A 359 -12.05 -11.85 -9.54
CA TYR A 359 -13.27 -11.61 -8.78
C TYR A 359 -13.96 -10.29 -9.16
N ASP A 360 -13.19 -9.22 -9.24
CA ASP A 360 -13.67 -7.90 -9.65
C ASP A 360 -14.26 -7.91 -11.07
N ALA A 361 -13.60 -8.61 -12.01
CA ALA A 361 -14.08 -8.74 -13.37
C ALA A 361 -15.40 -9.52 -13.42
N LEU A 362 -15.50 -10.65 -12.71
CA LEU A 362 -16.73 -11.44 -12.63
C LEU A 362 -17.89 -10.65 -11.98
N ASN A 363 -17.63 -10.01 -10.85
CA ASN A 363 -18.61 -9.18 -10.17
C ASN A 363 -19.08 -7.99 -11.03
N ARG A 364 -18.15 -7.35 -11.75
CA ARG A 364 -18.49 -6.28 -12.70
C ARG A 364 -19.34 -6.80 -13.86
N LEU A 365 -19.02 -7.97 -14.38
CA LEU A 365 -19.75 -8.62 -15.46
C LEU A 365 -21.18 -8.94 -15.04
N LEU A 366 -21.39 -9.47 -13.82
CA LEU A 366 -22.74 -9.72 -13.26
C LEU A 366 -23.56 -8.43 -13.13
N ARG A 367 -22.96 -7.35 -12.66
CA ARG A 367 -23.64 -6.05 -12.53
C ARG A 367 -24.09 -5.45 -13.88
N MET A 368 -23.51 -5.91 -14.98
CA MET A 368 -23.77 -5.44 -16.33
C MET A 368 -24.46 -6.51 -17.19
N LYS A 369 -24.87 -7.63 -16.59
CA LYS A 369 -25.34 -8.85 -17.27
C LYS A 369 -26.35 -8.54 -18.38
N GLU A 370 -27.45 -7.89 -18.06
CA GLU A 370 -28.53 -7.62 -19.02
C GLU A 370 -28.07 -6.74 -20.19
N ALA A 371 -27.31 -5.69 -19.88
CA ALA A 371 -26.77 -4.79 -20.91
C ALA A 371 -25.73 -5.47 -21.79
N LEU A 372 -24.92 -6.39 -21.23
CA LEU A 372 -23.96 -7.19 -22.00
C LEU A 372 -24.65 -8.16 -22.92
N ILE A 373 -25.65 -8.92 -22.44
CA ILE A 373 -26.42 -9.85 -23.25
C ILE A 373 -27.06 -9.12 -24.43
N ALA A 374 -27.75 -7.99 -24.17
CA ALA A 374 -28.37 -7.20 -25.22
C ALA A 374 -27.36 -6.63 -26.23
N THR A 375 -26.22 -6.13 -25.75
CA THR A 375 -25.18 -5.62 -26.65
C THR A 375 -24.57 -6.70 -27.50
N LEU A 376 -24.24 -7.86 -26.92
CA LEU A 376 -23.64 -8.98 -27.64
C LEU A 376 -24.60 -9.59 -28.64
N ALA A 377 -25.90 -9.70 -28.33
CA ALA A 377 -26.91 -10.18 -29.26
C ALA A 377 -26.99 -9.34 -30.55
N ILE A 378 -26.70 -8.03 -30.45
CA ILE A 378 -26.69 -7.12 -31.60
C ILE A 378 -25.34 -7.14 -32.32
N MET A 379 -24.24 -7.14 -31.58
CA MET A 379 -22.90 -6.88 -32.12
C MET A 379 -22.12 -8.15 -32.46
N ARG A 380 -22.19 -9.19 -31.62
CA ARG A 380 -21.43 -10.43 -31.68
C ARG A 380 -22.14 -11.58 -30.94
N PRO A 381 -23.23 -12.10 -31.51
CA PRO A 381 -24.00 -13.18 -30.87
C PRO A 381 -23.18 -14.48 -30.70
N ASP A 382 -22.12 -14.67 -31.49
CA ASP A 382 -21.23 -15.82 -31.47
C ASP A 382 -20.36 -15.93 -30.20
N ILE A 383 -20.09 -14.80 -29.50
CA ILE A 383 -19.33 -14.78 -28.24
C ILE A 383 -20.20 -14.58 -27.01
N ASN A 384 -21.53 -14.59 -27.16
CA ASN A 384 -22.43 -14.45 -26.04
C ASN A 384 -22.30 -15.63 -25.07
N LEU A 385 -22.35 -15.33 -23.76
CA LEU A 385 -22.23 -16.35 -22.72
C LEU A 385 -23.52 -17.16 -22.63
N PRO A 386 -23.47 -18.50 -22.61
CA PRO A 386 -24.61 -19.36 -22.34
C PRO A 386 -25.22 -19.09 -20.95
N GLN A 387 -26.49 -19.42 -20.75
CA GLN A 387 -27.17 -19.27 -19.47
C GLN A 387 -26.46 -20.07 -18.34
N ASP A 388 -25.93 -21.23 -18.66
CA ASP A 388 -25.14 -22.07 -17.74
C ASP A 388 -23.92 -21.31 -17.20
N ASP A 389 -23.20 -20.58 -18.04
CA ASP A 389 -22.03 -19.79 -17.61
C ASP A 389 -22.44 -18.64 -16.68
N TRP A 390 -23.58 -18.00 -16.92
CA TRP A 390 -24.09 -16.96 -16.00
C TRP A 390 -24.40 -17.51 -14.61
N ILE A 391 -24.98 -18.71 -14.53
CA ILE A 391 -25.21 -19.41 -13.25
C ILE A 391 -23.89 -19.71 -12.57
N VAL A 392 -22.92 -20.26 -13.34
CA VAL A 392 -21.59 -20.57 -12.81
C VAL A 392 -20.87 -19.31 -12.29
N ILE A 393 -20.90 -18.20 -13.04
CA ILE A 393 -20.26 -16.94 -12.64
C ILE A 393 -20.89 -16.40 -11.36
N GLU A 394 -22.22 -16.40 -11.25
CA GLU A 394 -22.96 -15.92 -10.08
C GLU A 394 -22.57 -16.74 -8.83
N LYS A 395 -22.68 -18.05 -8.91
CA LYS A 395 -22.35 -18.95 -7.80
C LYS A 395 -20.85 -18.98 -7.46
N ALA A 396 -19.97 -18.87 -8.45
CA ALA A 396 -18.54 -18.74 -8.22
C ALA A 396 -18.22 -17.41 -7.49
N THR A 397 -18.87 -16.32 -7.87
CA THR A 397 -18.69 -15.03 -7.18
C THR A 397 -19.18 -15.11 -5.73
N GLU A 398 -20.27 -15.84 -5.46
CA GLU A 398 -20.78 -16.07 -4.11
C GLU A 398 -19.74 -16.82 -3.23
N VAL A 399 -19.20 -17.94 -3.70
CA VAL A 399 -18.23 -18.75 -2.94
C VAL A 399 -16.88 -18.04 -2.78
N LEU A 400 -16.47 -17.18 -3.73
CA LEU A 400 -15.22 -16.44 -3.69
C LEU A 400 -15.29 -15.16 -2.86
N LYS A 401 -16.48 -14.64 -2.57
CA LYS A 401 -16.68 -13.40 -1.79
C LYS A 401 -15.93 -13.40 -0.44
N PRO A 402 -16.00 -14.45 0.40
CA PRO A 402 -15.26 -14.48 1.66
C PRO A 402 -13.74 -14.40 1.47
N PHE A 403 -13.20 -14.97 0.41
CA PHE A 403 -11.78 -14.87 0.08
C PHE A 403 -11.39 -13.44 -0.27
N TYR A 404 -12.24 -12.74 -1.03
CA TYR A 404 -12.03 -11.35 -1.40
C TYR A 404 -12.04 -10.43 -0.15
N GLU A 405 -13.03 -10.59 0.72
CA GLU A 405 -13.14 -9.84 1.97
C GLU A 405 -11.94 -10.09 2.88
N VAL A 406 -11.51 -11.35 3.00
CA VAL A 406 -10.32 -11.72 3.79
C VAL A 406 -9.05 -11.14 3.20
N THR A 407 -8.89 -11.15 1.88
CA THR A 407 -7.72 -10.54 1.23
C THR A 407 -7.66 -9.04 1.51
N THR A 408 -8.80 -8.35 1.44
CA THR A 408 -8.90 -6.92 1.75
C THR A 408 -8.57 -6.64 3.22
N GLU A 409 -9.14 -7.42 4.15
CA GLU A 409 -8.92 -7.27 5.60
C GLU A 409 -7.46 -7.49 6.01
N ILE A 410 -6.77 -8.48 5.41
CA ILE A 410 -5.41 -8.85 5.80
C ILE A 410 -4.34 -7.95 5.16
N SER A 411 -4.68 -7.26 4.07
CA SER A 411 -3.76 -6.37 3.35
C SER A 411 -3.60 -4.99 3.97
N GLY A 412 -4.30 -4.70 5.07
CA GLY A 412 -4.18 -3.42 5.80
C GLY A 412 -2.80 -3.28 6.47
N GLU A 413 -2.12 -2.15 6.22
CA GLU A 413 -0.70 -1.94 6.59
C GLU A 413 -0.50 -1.45 8.03
N GLN A 414 -1.49 -0.80 8.63
CA GLN A 414 -1.35 -0.08 9.91
C GLN A 414 -1.92 -0.85 11.11
N TYR A 415 -2.22 -2.13 10.96
CA TYR A 415 -2.88 -2.92 11.99
C TYR A 415 -2.11 -4.19 12.33
N VAL A 416 -2.31 -4.66 13.55
CA VAL A 416 -1.87 -5.99 13.96
C VAL A 416 -2.54 -7.04 13.06
N SER A 417 -1.76 -7.77 12.27
CA SER A 417 -2.29 -8.66 11.23
C SER A 417 -2.00 -10.14 11.44
N ALA A 418 -0.85 -10.53 12.00
CA ALA A 418 -0.54 -11.96 12.23
C ALA A 418 -1.53 -12.64 13.16
N SER A 419 -2.09 -11.95 14.16
CA SER A 419 -3.11 -12.48 15.05
C SER A 419 -4.42 -12.87 14.35
N LYS A 420 -4.70 -12.25 13.20
CA LYS A 420 -5.88 -12.53 12.37
C LYS A 420 -5.70 -13.78 11.50
N TYR A 421 -4.48 -14.24 11.30
CA TYR A 421 -4.14 -15.31 10.35
C TYR A 421 -4.99 -16.57 10.55
N ILE A 422 -4.97 -17.14 11.77
CA ILE A 422 -5.77 -18.33 12.13
C ILE A 422 -7.27 -18.04 12.04
N VAL A 423 -7.70 -16.88 12.57
CA VAL A 423 -9.09 -16.46 12.58
C VAL A 423 -9.69 -16.39 11.18
N LEU A 424 -8.96 -15.80 10.24
CA LEU A 424 -9.42 -15.64 8.85
C LEU A 424 -9.47 -16.99 8.12
N CYS A 425 -8.53 -17.91 8.38
CA CYS A 425 -8.60 -19.28 7.89
C CYS A 425 -9.87 -20.00 8.41
N LYS A 426 -10.18 -19.86 9.70
CA LYS A 426 -11.40 -20.40 10.32
C LYS A 426 -12.66 -19.85 9.66
N ILE A 427 -12.70 -18.55 9.36
CA ILE A 427 -13.84 -17.88 8.70
C ILE A 427 -14.05 -18.46 7.29
N ILE A 428 -12.97 -18.56 6.48
CA ILE A 428 -13.03 -19.13 5.13
C ILE A 428 -13.54 -20.58 5.19
N ASN A 429 -12.95 -21.43 6.03
CA ASN A 429 -13.34 -22.83 6.15
C ASN A 429 -14.82 -22.98 6.57
N ARG A 430 -15.28 -22.14 7.51
CA ARG A 430 -16.69 -22.10 7.90
C ARG A 430 -17.62 -21.69 6.74
N SER A 431 -17.19 -20.71 5.92
CA SER A 431 -17.94 -20.29 4.75
C SER A 431 -18.03 -21.40 3.70
N LEU A 432 -16.90 -22.06 3.41
CA LEU A 432 -16.86 -23.21 2.51
C LEU A 432 -17.74 -24.37 2.99
N SER A 433 -17.81 -24.62 4.31
CA SER A 433 -18.66 -25.67 4.87
C SER A 433 -20.17 -25.35 4.75
N LYS A 434 -20.54 -24.08 4.64
CA LYS A 434 -21.93 -23.63 4.50
C LYS A 434 -22.39 -23.54 3.04
N TYR A 435 -21.43 -23.42 2.10
CA TYR A 435 -21.73 -23.28 0.69
C TYR A 435 -22.24 -24.59 0.09
N SER A 436 -23.32 -24.52 -0.71
CA SER A 436 -23.84 -25.63 -1.51
C SER A 436 -23.63 -25.35 -2.99
N PRO A 437 -23.03 -26.27 -3.74
CA PRO A 437 -22.86 -26.14 -5.20
C PRO A 437 -24.16 -26.48 -5.98
N ASP A 438 -25.28 -26.78 -5.32
CA ASP A 438 -26.60 -27.10 -5.86
C ASP A 438 -26.58 -28.18 -6.96
N GLY A 439 -25.65 -29.15 -6.87
CA GLY A 439 -25.50 -30.25 -7.81
C GLY A 439 -24.87 -29.87 -9.17
N HIS A 440 -24.37 -28.63 -9.33
CA HIS A 440 -23.72 -28.21 -10.57
C HIS A 440 -22.26 -28.73 -10.67
N PRO A 441 -21.91 -29.56 -11.67
CA PRO A 441 -20.63 -30.26 -11.70
C PRO A 441 -19.37 -29.36 -11.69
N LYS A 442 -19.43 -28.18 -12.35
CA LYS A 442 -18.32 -27.22 -12.35
C LYS A 442 -18.15 -26.57 -10.98
N LEU A 443 -19.26 -26.24 -10.29
CA LEU A 443 -19.26 -25.63 -8.97
C LEU A 443 -18.83 -26.62 -7.90
N GLU A 444 -19.21 -27.90 -8.02
CA GLU A 444 -18.70 -28.96 -7.14
C GLU A 444 -17.19 -29.11 -7.26
N ARG A 445 -16.65 -29.12 -8.50
CA ARG A 445 -15.19 -29.16 -8.71
C ARG A 445 -14.50 -27.95 -8.09
N LEU A 446 -15.03 -26.73 -8.32
CA LEU A 446 -14.49 -25.51 -7.71
C LEU A 446 -14.49 -25.59 -6.18
N HIS A 447 -15.62 -25.97 -5.59
CA HIS A 447 -15.78 -26.07 -4.13
C HIS A 447 -14.82 -27.09 -3.51
N ASN A 448 -14.72 -28.26 -4.13
CA ASN A 448 -13.80 -29.31 -3.69
C ASN A 448 -12.34 -28.88 -3.82
N ALA A 449 -11.98 -28.22 -4.94
CA ALA A 449 -10.65 -27.67 -5.15
C ALA A 449 -10.31 -26.60 -4.09
N LEU A 450 -11.23 -25.65 -3.80
CA LEU A 450 -11.03 -24.65 -2.75
C LEU A 450 -10.80 -25.31 -1.37
N LYS A 451 -11.61 -26.30 -0.99
CA LYS A 451 -11.41 -27.05 0.26
C LYS A 451 -10.06 -27.76 0.32
N GLN A 452 -9.70 -28.44 -0.75
CA GLN A 452 -8.43 -29.16 -0.85
C GLN A 452 -7.24 -28.23 -0.76
N GLN A 453 -7.24 -27.12 -1.53
CA GLN A 453 -6.18 -26.12 -1.51
C GLN A 453 -6.06 -25.43 -0.13
N MET A 454 -7.20 -25.13 0.53
CA MET A 454 -7.21 -24.59 1.89
C MET A 454 -6.60 -25.58 2.89
N ALA A 455 -6.99 -26.85 2.84
CA ALA A 455 -6.43 -27.88 3.71
C ALA A 455 -4.92 -28.07 3.48
N GLN A 456 -4.48 -28.09 2.23
CA GLN A 456 -3.06 -28.27 1.88
C GLN A 456 -2.18 -27.11 2.34
N ARG A 457 -2.63 -25.86 2.16
CA ARG A 457 -1.79 -24.68 2.39
C ARG A 457 -1.98 -24.05 3.76
N PHE A 458 -3.15 -24.18 4.36
CA PHE A 458 -3.52 -23.58 5.64
C PHE A 458 -3.91 -24.61 6.72
N GLY A 459 -3.86 -25.92 6.43
CA GLY A 459 -4.27 -26.96 7.38
C GLY A 459 -3.45 -27.00 8.67
N ASP A 460 -2.19 -26.56 8.63
CA ASP A 460 -1.27 -26.59 9.77
C ASP A 460 -1.08 -25.25 10.50
N VAL A 461 -1.91 -24.24 10.22
CA VAL A 461 -1.71 -22.89 10.79
C VAL A 461 -1.86 -22.83 12.30
N GLU A 462 -2.73 -23.68 12.88
CA GLU A 462 -2.95 -23.76 14.32
C GLU A 462 -1.84 -24.51 15.09
N ASN A 463 -0.87 -25.09 14.38
CA ASN A 463 0.34 -25.69 14.97
C ASN A 463 1.59 -24.81 14.79
N LYS A 464 1.49 -23.68 14.07
CA LYS A 464 2.61 -22.75 13.90
C LYS A 464 2.76 -21.84 15.11
N PRO A 465 3.85 -21.97 15.90
CA PRO A 465 3.97 -21.27 17.18
C PRO A 465 3.80 -19.74 17.08
N LEU A 466 4.38 -19.12 16.04
CA LEU A 466 4.29 -17.66 15.85
C LEU A 466 2.85 -17.17 15.67
N LEU A 467 2.04 -17.91 14.89
CA LEU A 467 0.64 -17.58 14.64
C LEU A 467 -0.23 -17.83 15.87
N CYS A 468 -0.01 -18.97 16.55
CA CYS A 468 -0.70 -19.29 17.78
C CYS A 468 -0.45 -18.24 18.86
N GLU A 469 0.82 -17.88 19.10
CA GLU A 469 1.20 -16.87 20.08
C GLU A 469 0.62 -15.51 19.75
N ALA A 470 0.68 -15.07 18.48
CA ALA A 470 0.07 -13.81 18.04
C ALA A 470 -1.45 -13.81 18.26
N THR A 471 -2.14 -14.93 17.95
CA THR A 471 -3.60 -15.04 18.14
C THR A 471 -3.98 -15.09 19.61
N ILE A 472 -3.23 -15.82 20.45
CA ILE A 472 -3.48 -15.90 21.90
C ILE A 472 -3.27 -14.54 22.56
N LEU A 473 -2.19 -13.82 22.20
CA LEU A 473 -1.84 -12.52 22.78
C LEU A 473 -2.69 -11.35 22.26
N ASP A 474 -3.57 -11.61 21.30
CA ASP A 474 -4.54 -10.60 20.87
C ASP A 474 -5.81 -10.70 21.72
N PRO A 475 -6.13 -9.70 22.54
CA PRO A 475 -7.28 -9.75 23.45
C PRO A 475 -8.63 -9.82 22.73
N ARG A 476 -8.66 -9.60 21.40
CA ARG A 476 -9.86 -9.74 20.57
C ARG A 476 -10.21 -11.21 20.26
N PHE A 477 -9.21 -12.10 20.30
CA PHE A 477 -9.37 -13.46 19.75
C PHE A 477 -9.12 -14.55 20.79
N LYS A 478 -7.95 -14.58 21.44
CA LYS A 478 -7.56 -15.59 22.43
C LYS A 478 -7.99 -17.01 21.97
N LYS A 479 -8.68 -17.78 22.84
CA LYS A 479 -9.26 -19.09 22.54
C LYS A 479 -10.21 -19.10 21.36
N SER A 480 -11.01 -18.03 21.19
CA SER A 480 -12.03 -17.95 20.14
C SER A 480 -11.45 -17.89 18.72
N GLY A 481 -10.15 -17.57 18.59
CA GLY A 481 -9.44 -17.58 17.31
C GLY A 481 -9.24 -18.98 16.73
N PHE A 482 -9.15 -20.02 17.56
CA PHE A 482 -8.86 -21.39 17.17
C PHE A 482 -10.10 -22.16 16.72
N SER A 483 -9.92 -23.09 15.80
CA SER A 483 -10.97 -24.04 15.37
C SER A 483 -11.01 -25.26 16.27
N ASP A 484 -9.84 -25.77 16.70
CA ASP A 484 -9.71 -26.92 17.60
C ASP A 484 -9.19 -26.48 18.98
N LEU A 485 -9.94 -26.83 20.02
CA LEU A 485 -9.59 -26.54 21.42
C LEU A 485 -8.27 -27.18 21.83
N ARG A 486 -7.97 -28.40 21.35
CA ARG A 486 -6.73 -29.12 21.65
C ARG A 486 -5.50 -28.36 21.12
N ASN A 487 -5.62 -27.73 19.92
CA ASN A 487 -4.54 -26.93 19.37
C ASN A 487 -4.31 -25.67 20.20
N PHE A 488 -5.39 -25.02 20.69
CA PHE A 488 -5.29 -23.92 21.63
C PHE A 488 -4.58 -24.34 22.94
N GLU A 489 -5.00 -25.45 23.56
CA GLU A 489 -4.40 -25.94 24.82
C GLU A 489 -2.91 -26.26 24.65
N LYS A 490 -2.53 -26.95 23.57
CA LYS A 490 -1.11 -27.17 23.21
C LYS A 490 -0.34 -25.89 23.07
N ALA A 491 -0.91 -24.89 22.37
CA ALA A 491 -0.27 -23.60 22.15
C ALA A 491 -0.11 -22.82 23.47
N VAL A 492 -1.10 -22.87 24.36
CA VAL A 492 -1.06 -22.28 25.70
C VAL A 492 0.05 -22.93 26.54
N ALA A 493 0.12 -24.25 26.58
CA ALA A 493 1.16 -24.97 27.32
C ALA A 493 2.56 -24.62 26.81
N ALA A 494 2.75 -24.61 25.49
CA ALA A 494 4.02 -24.22 24.86
C ALA A 494 4.39 -22.75 25.12
N LEU A 495 3.41 -21.84 25.15
CA LEU A 495 3.64 -20.43 25.43
C LEU A 495 4.02 -20.20 26.90
N LYS A 496 3.37 -20.86 27.84
CA LYS A 496 3.74 -20.85 29.27
C LYS A 496 5.20 -21.24 29.49
N LEU A 497 5.65 -22.34 28.85
CA LEU A 497 7.05 -22.78 28.94
C LEU A 497 8.03 -21.72 28.41
N ARG A 498 7.69 -21.05 27.29
CA ARG A 498 8.54 -20.01 26.70
C ARG A 498 8.60 -18.75 27.54
N ILE A 499 7.47 -18.29 28.07
CA ILE A 499 7.42 -17.15 28.99
C ILE A 499 8.25 -17.43 30.24
N GLY A 500 8.17 -18.65 30.78
CA GLY A 500 8.95 -19.09 31.94
C GLY A 500 10.45 -19.21 31.67
N SER A 501 10.87 -19.54 30.43
CA SER A 501 12.27 -19.74 30.06
C SER A 501 12.96 -18.51 29.53
N ASP A 502 12.25 -17.44 29.19
CA ASP A 502 12.81 -16.22 28.60
C ASP A 502 13.51 -15.36 29.66
N ARG A 503 14.82 -15.55 29.79
CA ARG A 503 15.68 -14.80 30.73
C ARG A 503 15.69 -13.29 30.44
N THR A 504 15.36 -12.85 29.26
CA THR A 504 15.29 -11.41 28.92
C THR A 504 14.08 -10.71 29.55
N LEU A 505 13.09 -11.48 30.00
CA LEU A 505 11.91 -10.98 30.70
C LEU A 505 12.15 -10.80 32.23
N THR A 506 13.25 -11.35 32.76
CA THR A 506 13.54 -11.32 34.19
C THR A 506 14.20 -10.01 34.67
N HIS A 507 14.86 -9.28 33.77
CA HIS A 507 15.39 -7.94 34.05
C HIS A 507 14.31 -6.88 33.78
N VAL A 508 13.58 -6.48 34.79
CA VAL A 508 12.95 -5.17 34.82
C VAL A 508 14.10 -4.17 34.96
N PRO A 509 14.35 -3.25 34.05
CA PRO A 509 15.23 -2.13 34.34
C PRO A 509 14.49 -1.25 35.37
N VAL A 510 14.78 -1.43 36.62
CA VAL A 510 14.73 -0.30 37.53
C VAL A 510 15.71 0.70 36.94
N GLN A 511 15.29 1.94 36.75
CA GLN A 511 16.15 3.03 36.30
C GLN A 511 17.44 2.99 37.15
N GLU A 512 18.49 2.38 36.61
CA GLU A 512 19.83 2.49 37.15
C GLU A 512 20.48 3.70 36.49
N GLU A 513 20.30 4.85 37.13
CA GLU A 513 21.36 5.84 37.14
C GLU A 513 22.38 5.39 38.18
N ALA A 514 23.59 5.11 37.67
CA ALA A 514 24.89 5.19 38.32
C ALA A 514 25.20 4.27 39.51
N THR A 515 26.36 3.61 39.35
CA THR A 515 27.33 3.12 40.35
C THR A 515 26.93 1.87 41.16
N GLN A 516 27.68 0.81 40.86
CA GLN A 516 27.81 -0.40 41.67
C GLN A 516 28.30 -0.06 43.09
N VAL A 517 27.39 -0.01 44.00
CA VAL A 517 27.61 -0.25 45.43
C VAL A 517 26.53 -1.22 45.87
N PRO A 518 26.83 -2.28 46.68
CA PRO A 518 25.79 -3.17 47.18
C PRO A 518 24.73 -2.33 47.87
N ALA A 519 23.49 -2.43 47.39
CA ALA A 519 22.40 -1.62 47.94
C ALA A 519 22.27 -1.89 49.43
N PRO A 520 22.42 -0.90 50.29
CA PRO A 520 22.00 -1.03 51.67
C PRO A 520 20.47 -1.25 51.66
N GLN A 521 20.00 -2.20 52.45
CA GLN A 521 18.58 -2.34 52.74
C GLN A 521 18.01 -0.95 53.08
N PRO A 522 16.85 -0.56 52.57
CA PRO A 522 16.26 0.71 52.89
C PRO A 522 16.17 0.82 54.42
N PRO A 523 16.57 1.93 55.01
CA PRO A 523 16.49 2.09 56.43
C PRO A 523 15.02 1.88 56.85
N LYS A 524 14.79 0.98 57.84
CA LYS A 524 13.48 0.80 58.44
C LYS A 524 13.05 2.21 58.95
N THR A 525 12.04 2.77 58.33
CA THR A 525 11.59 4.14 58.59
C THR A 525 10.83 4.24 59.95
N GLY A 526 10.58 3.09 60.61
CA GLY A 526 9.75 3.03 61.80
C GLY A 526 8.29 3.34 61.53
N SER A 527 7.88 3.24 60.29
CA SER A 527 6.50 3.41 59.86
C SER A 527 5.66 2.19 60.27
N ILE A 528 4.40 2.43 60.64
CA ILE A 528 3.41 1.38 60.91
C ILE A 528 3.16 0.48 59.69
N TRP A 529 3.67 0.86 58.53
CA TRP A 529 3.54 0.13 57.25
C TRP A 529 4.73 -0.79 56.93
N ASP A 530 5.85 -0.69 57.67
CA ASP A 530 7.07 -1.46 57.39
C ASP A 530 6.82 -2.96 57.46
N ASP A 531 6.05 -3.42 58.48
CA ASP A 531 5.69 -4.85 58.62
C ASP A 531 4.73 -5.31 57.51
N PHE A 532 3.80 -4.46 57.09
CA PHE A 532 2.87 -4.75 56.01
C PHE A 532 3.59 -4.80 54.65
N ASP A 533 4.52 -3.91 54.40
CA ASP A 533 5.34 -3.90 53.18
C ASP A 533 6.28 -5.10 53.11
N GLU A 534 6.80 -5.56 54.31
CA GLU A 534 7.61 -6.78 54.39
C GLU A 534 6.75 -8.04 54.09
N GLU A 535 5.52 -8.09 54.63
CA GLU A 535 4.55 -9.17 54.38
C GLU A 535 4.15 -9.19 52.89
N ILE A 536 3.84 -8.05 52.29
CA ILE A 536 3.54 -7.95 50.85
C ILE A 536 4.73 -8.34 50.02
N SER A 537 5.96 -7.91 50.38
CA SER A 537 7.18 -8.29 49.65
C SER A 537 7.44 -9.80 49.69
N ALA A 538 7.08 -10.47 50.77
CA ALA A 538 7.16 -11.94 50.91
C ALA A 538 6.11 -12.66 50.04
N LEU A 539 4.96 -12.05 49.80
CA LEU A 539 3.88 -12.60 48.94
C LEU A 539 4.15 -12.48 47.45
N VAL A 540 5.06 -11.57 47.05
CA VAL A 540 5.45 -11.45 45.64
C VAL A 540 6.25 -12.68 45.22
N PRO A 541 5.83 -13.42 44.17
CA PRO A 541 6.55 -14.60 43.72
C PRO A 541 7.99 -14.25 43.36
N GLN A 542 8.95 -14.71 44.17
CA GLN A 542 10.38 -14.49 43.93
C GLN A 542 10.89 -15.27 42.71
N ASN A 543 10.11 -16.23 42.20
CA ASN A 543 10.43 -16.98 40.99
C ASN A 543 9.87 -16.24 39.74
N PRO A 544 10.74 -15.70 38.89
CA PRO A 544 10.33 -14.97 37.68
C PRO A 544 9.47 -15.82 36.73
N THR A 545 9.72 -17.11 36.69
CA THR A 545 8.96 -18.08 35.88
C THR A 545 7.52 -18.22 36.37
N ALA A 546 7.32 -18.39 37.69
CA ALA A 546 6.00 -18.50 38.28
C ALA A 546 5.18 -17.22 38.08
N ALA A 547 5.81 -16.06 38.26
CA ALA A 547 5.14 -14.75 38.03
C ALA A 547 4.65 -14.58 36.58
N GLY A 548 5.45 -14.99 35.59
CA GLY A 548 5.04 -14.92 34.17
C GLY A 548 3.86 -15.83 33.83
N ILE A 549 3.81 -17.02 34.44
CA ILE A 549 2.69 -17.98 34.31
C ILE A 549 1.41 -17.40 34.93
N VAL A 550 1.50 -16.80 36.12
CA VAL A 550 0.36 -16.18 36.80
C VAL A 550 -0.18 -14.97 35.99
N GLU A 551 0.70 -14.11 35.47
CA GLU A 551 0.28 -13.04 34.57
C GLU A 551 -0.50 -13.61 33.36
N PHE A 552 -0.01 -14.69 32.77
CA PHE A 552 -0.60 -15.29 31.58
C PHE A 552 -1.97 -15.92 31.88
N ASP A 553 -2.12 -16.62 33.00
CA ASP A 553 -3.41 -17.20 33.40
C ASP A 553 -4.44 -16.10 33.69
N LYS A 554 -4.08 -15.06 34.42
CA LYS A 554 -4.94 -13.88 34.64
C LYS A 554 -5.36 -13.22 33.32
N TYR A 555 -4.41 -13.08 32.37
CA TYR A 555 -4.71 -12.53 31.05
C TYR A 555 -5.72 -13.39 30.28
N LEU A 556 -5.60 -14.73 30.34
CA LEU A 556 -6.53 -15.62 29.66
C LEU A 556 -7.95 -15.53 30.21
N ASP A 557 -8.10 -15.31 31.50
CA ASP A 557 -9.40 -15.16 32.18
C ASP A 557 -10.10 -13.82 31.90
N GLU A 558 -9.36 -12.79 31.46
CA GLU A 558 -9.97 -11.53 31.08
C GLU A 558 -10.92 -11.68 29.88
N PRO A 559 -12.05 -10.97 29.83
CA PRO A 559 -13.00 -11.04 28.73
C PRO A 559 -12.39 -10.55 27.43
N LEU A 560 -12.94 -11.01 26.30
CA LEU A 560 -12.55 -10.53 24.99
C LEU A 560 -12.98 -9.07 24.79
N ILE A 561 -12.13 -8.29 24.14
CA ILE A 561 -12.49 -6.94 23.67
C ILE A 561 -13.16 -7.00 22.30
N LYS A 562 -13.85 -5.93 21.91
CA LYS A 562 -14.51 -5.86 20.60
C LYS A 562 -13.49 -5.93 19.46
N ARG A 563 -13.87 -6.55 18.34
CA ARG A 563 -13.01 -6.67 17.14
C ARG A 563 -12.52 -5.31 16.61
N SER A 564 -13.32 -4.25 16.77
CA SER A 564 -12.99 -2.89 16.33
C SER A 564 -12.03 -2.14 17.27
N GLU A 565 -11.80 -2.64 18.48
CA GLU A 565 -10.89 -2.00 19.43
C GLU A 565 -9.42 -2.26 19.08
N ASN A 566 -8.56 -1.32 19.47
CA ASN A 566 -7.12 -1.43 19.23
C ASN A 566 -6.46 -2.29 20.31
N PRO A 567 -5.93 -3.48 19.97
CA PRO A 567 -5.30 -4.35 20.94
C PRO A 567 -4.04 -3.75 21.57
N LEU A 568 -3.31 -2.87 20.87
CA LEU A 568 -2.09 -2.26 21.40
C LEU A 568 -2.38 -1.23 22.48
N LEU A 569 -3.49 -0.47 22.37
CA LEU A 569 -3.93 0.42 23.42
C LEU A 569 -4.37 -0.36 24.66
N TRP A 570 -5.13 -1.45 24.48
CA TRP A 570 -5.52 -2.34 25.58
C TRP A 570 -4.31 -2.85 26.38
N TRP A 571 -3.26 -3.28 25.67
CA TRP A 571 -2.00 -3.71 26.28
C TRP A 571 -1.24 -2.57 26.95
N SER A 572 -1.24 -1.38 26.37
CA SER A 572 -0.61 -0.20 26.96
C SER A 572 -1.20 0.16 28.31
N ASP A 573 -2.53 0.15 28.40
CA ASP A 573 -3.25 0.46 29.64
C ASP A 573 -2.96 -0.55 30.75
N ARG A 574 -2.58 -1.79 30.36
CA ARG A 574 -2.32 -2.91 31.27
C ARG A 574 -0.85 -3.30 31.40
N LYS A 575 0.07 -2.49 30.89
CA LYS A 575 1.51 -2.78 30.97
C LYS A 575 2.04 -2.93 32.41
N GLY A 576 1.42 -2.23 33.37
CA GLY A 576 1.74 -2.35 34.80
C GLY A 576 1.18 -3.63 35.45
N VAL A 577 0.06 -4.17 34.92
CA VAL A 577 -0.58 -5.40 35.40
C VAL A 577 0.09 -6.64 34.81
N TYR A 578 0.50 -6.57 33.53
CA TYR A 578 1.09 -7.66 32.77
C TYR A 578 2.47 -7.27 32.18
N PRO A 579 3.46 -6.87 32.96
CA PRO A 579 4.71 -6.29 32.45
C PRO A 579 5.54 -7.29 31.61
N ARG A 580 5.53 -8.57 31.95
CA ARG A 580 6.24 -9.62 31.22
C ARG A 580 5.53 -9.97 29.91
N LEU A 581 4.23 -10.15 29.98
CA LEU A 581 3.41 -10.41 28.79
C LEU A 581 3.41 -9.25 27.82
N TYR A 582 3.41 -8.01 28.31
CA TYR A 582 3.52 -6.82 27.45
C TYR A 582 4.79 -6.85 26.60
N ARG A 583 5.95 -7.16 27.19
CA ARG A 583 7.21 -7.30 26.44
C ARG A 583 7.15 -8.46 25.44
N TYR A 584 6.53 -9.58 25.80
CA TYR A 584 6.37 -10.70 24.89
C TYR A 584 5.41 -10.39 23.74
N MET A 585 4.32 -9.69 24.03
CA MET A 585 3.36 -9.21 23.05
C MET A 585 4.02 -8.33 21.99
N LEU A 586 4.90 -7.39 22.39
CA LEU A 586 5.63 -6.52 21.46
C LEU A 586 6.45 -7.32 20.42
N LYS A 587 6.90 -8.53 20.77
CA LYS A 587 7.64 -9.45 19.87
C LYS A 587 6.72 -10.29 18.98
N ARG A 588 5.39 -10.24 19.15
CA ARG A 588 4.43 -11.09 18.42
C ARG A 588 3.40 -10.29 17.64
N LEU A 589 2.88 -9.22 18.20
CA LEU A 589 1.90 -8.40 17.50
C LEU A 589 2.53 -7.40 16.50
N ASN A 590 3.86 -7.29 16.45
CA ASN A 590 4.58 -6.59 15.39
C ASN A 590 4.66 -7.37 14.08
N ILE A 591 4.30 -8.68 14.10
CA ILE A 591 4.43 -9.55 12.93
C ILE A 591 3.36 -9.19 11.90
N ALA A 592 3.81 -8.89 10.68
CA ALA A 592 2.95 -8.69 9.52
C ALA A 592 2.48 -10.06 8.98
N ALA A 593 1.22 -10.17 8.57
CA ALA A 593 0.71 -11.38 7.94
C ALA A 593 1.02 -11.44 6.43
N THR A 594 1.34 -10.29 5.83
CA THR A 594 1.54 -10.18 4.36
C THR A 594 2.77 -9.34 4.04
N SER A 595 3.37 -9.58 2.86
CA SER A 595 4.41 -8.74 2.27
C SER A 595 3.85 -7.59 1.42
N THR A 596 2.54 -7.36 1.42
CA THR A 596 1.87 -6.35 0.58
C THR A 596 2.40 -4.93 0.83
N ALA A 597 2.84 -4.64 2.05
CA ALA A 597 3.46 -3.36 2.41
C ALA A 597 4.71 -3.02 1.57
N CYS A 598 5.39 -4.02 0.99
CA CYS A 598 6.51 -3.81 0.06
C CYS A 598 6.03 -3.34 -1.32
N VAL A 599 4.83 -3.73 -1.74
CA VAL A 599 4.35 -3.59 -3.14
C VAL A 599 3.61 -2.28 -3.37
N VAL A 600 2.86 -1.79 -2.37
CA VAL A 600 1.97 -0.62 -2.53
C VAL A 600 2.73 0.67 -2.84
N PRO A 601 3.81 1.04 -2.15
CA PRO A 601 4.59 2.23 -2.49
C PRO A 601 5.14 2.16 -3.92
N ILE A 602 5.62 0.99 -4.31
CA ILE A 602 6.25 0.73 -5.59
C ILE A 602 5.27 0.85 -6.75
N ALA A 603 4.08 0.27 -6.63
CA ALA A 603 3.04 0.34 -7.66
C ALA A 603 2.58 1.79 -7.93
N ARG A 604 2.68 2.68 -6.94
CA ARG A 604 2.35 4.11 -7.06
C ARG A 604 3.46 4.94 -7.70
N ILE A 605 4.71 4.53 -7.53
CA ILE A 605 5.88 5.24 -8.06
C ILE A 605 6.15 4.88 -9.53
N PHE A 606 5.93 3.63 -9.93
CA PHE A 606 6.22 3.15 -11.29
C PHE A 606 5.63 3.99 -12.43
N PRO A 607 4.38 4.52 -12.35
CA PRO A 607 3.85 5.41 -13.39
C PRO A 607 4.58 6.74 -13.50
N VAL A 608 5.10 7.26 -12.38
CA VAL A 608 5.77 8.57 -12.31
C VAL A 608 7.16 8.50 -12.95
N ILE A 609 7.82 7.36 -12.82
CA ILE A 609 9.19 7.12 -13.31
C ILE A 609 9.25 6.93 -14.82
N ARG A 610 8.20 6.41 -15.45
CA ARG A 610 8.13 6.31 -16.91
C ARG A 610 8.33 7.65 -17.63
N GLY A 611 8.32 8.78 -16.91
CA GLY A 611 8.53 10.13 -17.44
C GLY A 611 9.87 10.78 -17.11
N SER A 612 10.72 10.21 -16.22
CA SER A 612 12.05 10.73 -15.90
C SER A 612 13.11 9.65 -16.06
N CYS A 613 14.17 9.94 -16.80
CA CYS A 613 15.20 8.97 -17.21
C CYS A 613 16.36 8.81 -16.22
N ASP A 614 16.31 9.37 -15.01
CA ASP A 614 17.43 9.33 -14.05
C ASP A 614 17.18 8.31 -12.94
N ILE A 615 17.98 7.26 -12.93
CA ILE A 615 17.95 6.13 -11.97
C ILE A 615 18.24 6.62 -10.54
N ASP A 616 19.12 7.60 -10.36
CA ASP A 616 19.50 8.16 -9.05
C ASP A 616 18.34 8.94 -8.38
N GLU A 617 17.50 9.61 -9.18
CA GLU A 617 16.28 10.27 -8.69
C GLU A 617 15.24 9.25 -8.21
N PHE A 618 15.28 8.03 -8.75
CA PHE A 618 14.37 6.93 -8.40
C PHE A 618 14.62 6.36 -7.00
N ASP A 619 15.86 6.00 -6.69
CA ASP A 619 16.23 5.45 -5.38
C ASP A 619 15.93 6.45 -4.26
N LEU A 620 16.18 7.74 -4.52
CA LEU A 620 15.94 8.80 -3.56
C LEU A 620 14.44 9.08 -3.35
N ALA A 621 13.61 9.05 -4.42
CA ALA A 621 12.16 9.20 -4.31
C ALA A 621 11.50 8.00 -3.60
N LEU A 622 11.97 6.77 -3.87
CA LEU A 622 11.55 5.57 -3.16
C LEU A 622 11.84 5.63 -1.66
N LYS A 623 13.03 6.11 -1.30
CA LYS A 623 13.44 6.29 0.10
C LYS A 623 12.56 7.30 0.83
N LEU A 624 12.14 8.39 0.16
CA LEU A 624 11.26 9.41 0.77
C LEU A 624 9.82 8.97 0.94
N VAL A 625 9.31 8.17 0.03
CA VAL A 625 7.92 7.68 0.08
C VAL A 625 7.74 6.65 1.19
N SER A 626 8.78 5.94 1.53
CA SER A 626 8.78 4.93 2.60
C SER A 626 8.97 5.52 4.00
N LEU A 627 9.30 6.78 4.08
CA LEU A 627 9.49 7.54 5.31
C LEU A 627 8.37 8.56 5.51
#